data_38273d2e143bc44cc85e42524901ddd7
#
_entry.id   38273d2e143bc44cc85e42524901ddd7
#
_cell.length_a   1.000
_cell.length_b   1.000
_cell.length_c   1.000
_cell.angle_alpha   90.00
_cell.angle_beta   90.00
_cell.angle_gamma   90.00
#
_symmetry.space_group_name_H-M   'P 1'
#
loop_
_entity.id
_entity.type
_entity.pdbx_description
1 polymer ?
#
loop_
_entity_poly.entity_id
_entity_poly.type
_entity_poly.pdbx_seq_one_letter_code
_entity_poly.pdbx_strand_id
1 'polypeptide(L)'
;MLPVPVRFGLDFGTSNTSLAVWDGERSDVLPLDPIAGAAMPTVLYVRRDGSSSVGRPAIETYLEDNRTRGPIKREYLPLGFKMVSSNPFQKPVDAVILTDVNSPGRLFQALKTFLGDELDVRTNVFGAERGLEELIAIVLAHVRDRVNALVGTAPEEITIGRPVEYIGGAAAEGRALTRMRAAAELAGFKEVRFVYEPVGAAHSADIVRGTSLVFDFGGGTLDLAVVEREETQLRVLATAGAGIGGDRCTERLIDDAVAPRLGSRAEWGPKRLHLPAFIVNALHDWHALSALNEKPLLEALDELVKQGAPRRELEALRDAISLQLGYEIFLTADTTKIDLSSVLAAILSYHRAAIDVDARLTRGRFETLLAPLLRDTDTLLDAVLAKAGVVAEEVGEVVTTGGSSAIPTFRALLGRKFPRSRVRDAAAFTSVAAGLAMPGVEEAAAAAR
;
A
#
# COMPACT_ATOMS: atom_id res chain seq x y z
N MET A 1 12.20 -16.97 -38.81
CA MET A 1 11.31 -16.14 -38.02
C MET A 1 12.21 -15.29 -37.11
N LEU A 2 12.09 -13.98 -37.16
CA LEU A 2 12.73 -13.14 -36.14
C LEU A 2 12.09 -13.51 -34.81
N PRO A 3 12.85 -13.67 -33.68
CA PRO A 3 12.26 -13.94 -32.39
C PRO A 3 11.29 -12.80 -32.08
N VAL A 4 10.07 -13.15 -31.68
CA VAL A 4 9.10 -12.16 -31.19
C VAL A 4 9.74 -11.42 -30.02
N PRO A 5 9.80 -10.09 -30.03
CA PRO A 5 10.46 -9.37 -28.95
C PRO A 5 9.72 -9.64 -27.64
N VAL A 6 10.47 -10.12 -26.65
CA VAL A 6 9.98 -10.27 -25.28
C VAL A 6 9.65 -8.89 -24.72
N ARG A 7 8.46 -8.70 -24.17
CA ARG A 7 8.01 -7.43 -23.59
C ARG A 7 7.78 -7.59 -22.09
N PHE A 8 8.03 -6.54 -21.34
CA PHE A 8 7.85 -6.52 -19.89
C PHE A 8 6.89 -5.41 -19.50
N GLY A 9 5.90 -5.77 -18.67
CA GLY A 9 4.93 -4.84 -18.08
C GLY A 9 5.07 -4.82 -16.56
N LEU A 10 5.26 -3.64 -16.00
CA LEU A 10 5.43 -3.42 -14.56
C LEU A 10 4.27 -2.63 -14.00
N ASP A 11 3.59 -3.18 -13.03
CA ASP A 11 2.71 -2.46 -12.13
C ASP A 11 3.48 -2.12 -10.86
N PHE A 12 3.94 -0.87 -10.76
CA PHE A 12 4.58 -0.34 -9.56
C PHE A 12 3.52 0.29 -8.66
N GLY A 13 2.89 -0.52 -7.82
CA GLY A 13 1.83 -0.07 -6.92
C GLY A 13 2.35 0.59 -5.63
N THR A 14 1.47 1.29 -4.92
CA THR A 14 1.76 1.89 -3.61
C THR A 14 2.11 0.84 -2.56
N SER A 15 1.36 -0.26 -2.53
CA SER A 15 1.52 -1.35 -1.56
C SER A 15 2.23 -2.57 -2.14
N ASN A 16 1.99 -2.89 -3.41
CA ASN A 16 2.55 -4.07 -4.07
C ASN A 16 3.05 -3.73 -5.46
N THR A 17 4.08 -4.44 -5.88
CA THR A 17 4.65 -4.39 -7.23
C THR A 17 4.49 -5.76 -7.90
N SER A 18 4.03 -5.78 -9.14
CA SER A 18 3.96 -6.98 -9.98
C SER A 18 4.55 -6.75 -11.36
N LEU A 19 5.07 -7.81 -11.98
CA LEU A 19 5.68 -7.74 -13.30
C LEU A 19 5.24 -8.94 -14.14
N ALA A 20 4.91 -8.67 -15.40
CA ALA A 20 4.60 -9.69 -16.39
C ALA A 20 5.59 -9.67 -17.57
N VAL A 21 5.73 -10.81 -18.19
CA VAL A 21 6.48 -11.01 -19.43
C VAL A 21 5.56 -11.51 -20.53
N TRP A 22 5.64 -10.91 -21.71
CA TRP A 22 5.02 -11.40 -22.93
C TRP A 22 6.07 -12.17 -23.74
N ASP A 23 5.80 -13.44 -24.02
CA ASP A 23 6.73 -14.33 -24.71
C ASP A 23 6.49 -14.42 -26.25
N GLY A 24 5.48 -13.69 -26.73
CA GLY A 24 5.04 -13.72 -28.11
C GLY A 24 3.69 -14.39 -28.33
N GLU A 25 3.20 -15.16 -27.36
CA GLU A 25 1.93 -15.86 -27.41
C GLU A 25 1.03 -15.50 -26.23
N ARG A 26 1.61 -15.40 -25.04
CA ARG A 26 0.88 -15.12 -23.79
C ARG A 26 1.64 -14.19 -22.86
N SER A 27 0.91 -13.59 -21.96
CA SER A 27 1.46 -12.79 -20.87
C SER A 27 1.47 -13.59 -19.58
N ASP A 28 2.66 -13.87 -19.05
CA ASP A 28 2.85 -14.59 -17.80
C ASP A 28 3.35 -13.64 -16.71
N VAL A 29 2.69 -13.64 -15.57
CA VAL A 29 3.13 -12.85 -14.42
C VAL A 29 4.19 -13.59 -13.63
N LEU A 30 5.29 -12.90 -13.35
CA LEU A 30 6.45 -13.50 -12.72
C LEU A 30 6.32 -13.51 -11.18
N PRO A 31 6.76 -14.59 -10.50
CA PRO A 31 6.77 -14.69 -9.05
C PRO A 31 7.91 -13.84 -8.46
N LEU A 32 7.66 -12.53 -8.29
CA LEU A 32 8.63 -11.60 -7.72
C LEU A 32 8.90 -11.89 -6.24
N ASP A 33 7.85 -12.23 -5.47
CA ASP A 33 7.98 -12.64 -4.08
C ASP A 33 8.13 -14.18 -3.99
N PRO A 34 9.14 -14.71 -3.29
CA PRO A 34 9.36 -16.16 -3.20
C PRO A 34 8.28 -16.91 -2.42
N ILE A 35 7.47 -16.22 -1.62
CA ILE A 35 6.41 -16.80 -0.78
C ILE A 35 5.01 -16.43 -1.31
N ALA A 36 4.75 -15.13 -1.53
CA ALA A 36 3.46 -14.64 -1.99
C ALA A 36 3.28 -14.75 -3.51
N GLY A 37 4.31 -15.09 -4.26
CA GLY A 37 4.25 -15.28 -5.71
C GLY A 37 4.31 -13.96 -6.48
N ALA A 38 3.25 -13.62 -7.21
CA ALA A 38 3.26 -12.53 -8.19
C ALA A 38 3.35 -11.12 -7.59
N ALA A 39 2.73 -10.89 -6.42
CA ALA A 39 2.66 -9.59 -5.78
C ALA A 39 3.76 -9.45 -4.70
N MET A 40 4.76 -8.64 -4.99
CA MET A 40 5.83 -8.31 -4.05
C MET A 40 5.48 -7.02 -3.31
N PRO A 41 5.56 -6.96 -1.96
CA PRO A 41 5.39 -5.70 -1.23
C PRO A 41 6.31 -4.59 -1.74
N THR A 42 5.78 -3.40 -2.02
CA THR A 42 6.57 -2.23 -2.44
C THR A 42 7.21 -1.57 -1.20
N VAL A 43 8.14 -2.28 -0.59
CA VAL A 43 8.83 -1.90 0.64
C VAL A 43 10.32 -2.01 0.44
N LEU A 44 11.05 -1.00 0.90
CA LEU A 44 12.51 -0.93 0.91
C LEU A 44 13.00 -0.73 2.34
N TYR A 45 13.94 -1.53 2.79
CA TYR A 45 14.64 -1.32 4.04
C TYR A 45 16.14 -1.10 3.78
N VAL A 46 16.67 0.02 4.24
CA VAL A 46 18.09 0.38 4.10
C VAL A 46 18.72 0.38 5.48
N ARG A 47 19.68 -0.48 5.69
CA ARG A 47 20.46 -0.58 6.94
C ARG A 47 21.50 0.52 7.05
N ARG A 48 21.96 0.74 8.28
CA ARG A 48 23.01 1.74 8.58
C ARG A 48 24.35 1.44 7.90
N ASP A 49 24.65 0.19 7.59
CA ASP A 49 25.85 -0.25 6.86
C ASP A 49 25.75 -0.03 5.34
N GLY A 50 24.63 0.48 4.86
CA GLY A 50 24.34 0.73 3.45
C GLY A 50 23.74 -0.47 2.71
N SER A 51 23.62 -1.64 3.34
CA SER A 51 22.93 -2.78 2.75
C SER A 51 21.42 -2.47 2.63
N SER A 52 20.76 -3.06 1.64
CA SER A 52 19.34 -2.88 1.42
C SER A 52 18.64 -4.20 1.13
N SER A 53 17.38 -4.27 1.49
CA SER A 53 16.46 -5.36 1.15
C SER A 53 15.13 -4.81 0.65
N VAL A 54 14.45 -5.57 -0.21
CA VAL A 54 13.21 -5.16 -0.88
C VAL A 54 12.14 -6.22 -0.68
N GLY A 55 10.89 -5.82 -0.66
CA GLY A 55 9.76 -6.72 -0.53
C GLY A 55 9.61 -7.31 0.88
N ARG A 56 9.17 -8.55 0.96
CA ARG A 56 9.01 -9.28 2.24
C ARG A 56 10.31 -9.35 3.06
N PRO A 57 11.49 -9.65 2.47
CA PRO A 57 12.76 -9.61 3.20
C PRO A 57 13.03 -8.26 3.86
N ALA A 58 12.60 -7.16 3.28
CA ALA A 58 12.73 -5.84 3.90
C ALA A 58 11.93 -5.73 5.21
N ILE A 59 10.70 -6.22 5.21
CA ILE A 59 9.83 -6.22 6.39
C ILE A 59 10.41 -7.14 7.47
N GLU A 60 10.79 -8.35 7.12
CA GLU A 60 11.36 -9.34 8.06
C GLU A 60 12.65 -8.82 8.72
N THR A 61 13.54 -8.27 7.90
CA THR A 61 14.79 -7.67 8.38
C THR A 61 14.54 -6.47 9.29
N TYR A 62 13.60 -5.59 8.92
CA TYR A 62 13.21 -4.45 9.74
C TYR A 62 12.69 -4.88 11.12
N LEU A 63 11.81 -5.88 11.16
CA LEU A 63 11.23 -6.37 12.41
C LEU A 63 12.30 -7.01 13.31
N GLU A 64 13.19 -7.82 12.73
CA GLU A 64 14.27 -8.47 13.48
C GLU A 64 15.26 -7.45 14.03
N ASP A 65 15.71 -6.51 13.21
CA ASP A 65 16.60 -5.44 13.63
C ASP A 65 15.99 -4.58 14.75
N ASN A 66 14.67 -4.31 14.69
CA ASN A 66 13.98 -3.54 15.72
C ASN A 66 13.73 -4.33 17.01
N ARG A 67 13.57 -5.65 16.95
CA ARG A 67 13.51 -6.51 18.15
C ARG A 67 14.83 -6.51 18.91
N THR A 68 15.94 -6.55 18.19
CA THR A 68 17.28 -6.68 18.77
C THR A 68 17.84 -5.38 19.32
N ARG A 69 17.48 -4.22 18.76
CA ARG A 69 18.00 -2.91 19.20
C ARG A 69 17.46 -2.41 20.55
N GLY A 70 16.34 -3.00 21.05
CA GLY A 70 15.63 -2.51 22.21
C GLY A 70 14.87 -1.20 21.96
N PRO A 71 14.53 -0.42 23.04
CA PRO A 71 13.77 0.82 22.91
C PRO A 71 14.46 1.87 22.05
N ILE A 72 13.66 2.66 21.33
CA ILE A 72 14.11 3.79 20.52
C ILE A 72 14.78 4.83 21.42
N LYS A 73 15.97 5.28 21.00
CA LYS A 73 16.69 6.38 21.65
C LYS A 73 16.64 7.60 20.76
N ARG A 74 16.00 8.67 21.25
CA ARG A 74 15.93 9.94 20.53
C ARG A 74 16.89 10.94 21.11
N GLU A 75 17.64 11.62 20.26
CA GLU A 75 18.56 12.70 20.62
C GLU A 75 18.33 13.93 19.73
N TYR A 76 18.57 15.11 20.31
CA TYR A 76 18.54 16.37 19.55
C TYR A 76 19.87 16.55 18.84
N LEU A 77 19.87 16.45 17.51
CA LEU A 77 21.04 16.69 16.69
C LEU A 77 20.99 18.11 16.09
N PRO A 78 22.09 18.89 16.13
CA PRO A 78 22.13 20.22 15.54
C PRO A 78 22.06 20.13 14.01
N LEU A 79 21.26 20.99 13.39
CA LEU A 79 21.12 21.10 11.94
C LEU A 79 22.21 21.97 11.29
N GLY A 80 23.14 22.52 12.08
CA GLY A 80 24.24 23.32 11.58
C GLY A 80 23.89 24.79 11.26
N PHE A 81 22.67 25.23 11.52
CA PHE A 81 22.24 26.63 11.40
C PHE A 81 21.47 27.10 12.64
N LYS A 82 21.35 28.42 12.79
CA LYS A 82 20.63 29.03 13.91
C LYS A 82 19.31 29.61 13.45
N MET A 83 18.27 29.36 14.20
CA MET A 83 16.98 30.03 14.05
C MET A 83 17.06 31.41 14.71
N VAL A 84 16.71 32.44 13.96
CA VAL A 84 16.64 33.82 14.45
C VAL A 84 15.18 34.17 14.67
N SER A 85 14.86 34.61 15.87
CA SER A 85 13.52 35.13 16.21
C SER A 85 13.31 36.51 15.60
N SER A 86 12.08 36.83 15.23
CA SER A 86 11.68 38.21 14.90
C SER A 86 11.76 39.16 16.10
N ASN A 87 11.87 38.62 17.32
CA ASN A 87 12.08 39.39 18.53
C ASN A 87 13.58 39.73 18.70
N PRO A 88 14.01 41.01 18.61
CA PRO A 88 15.43 41.42 18.66
C PRO A 88 16.10 41.13 20.00
N PHE A 89 15.33 40.86 21.04
CA PHE A 89 15.85 40.53 22.38
C PHE A 89 16.09 39.01 22.59
N GLN A 90 15.70 38.17 21.63
CA GLN A 90 15.98 36.73 21.68
C GLN A 90 17.28 36.40 20.93
N LYS A 91 18.19 35.69 21.63
CA LYS A 91 19.41 35.20 21.01
C LYS A 91 19.09 34.14 19.97
N PRO A 92 19.84 34.04 18.87
CA PRO A 92 19.74 32.94 17.94
C PRO A 92 19.89 31.59 18.67
N VAL A 93 18.98 30.64 18.39
CA VAL A 93 18.97 29.30 18.97
C VAL A 93 19.42 28.34 17.88
N ASP A 94 20.27 27.37 18.22
CA ASP A 94 20.63 26.31 17.29
C ASP A 94 19.40 25.53 16.85
N ALA A 95 19.21 25.41 15.54
CA ALA A 95 18.19 24.54 15.00
C ALA A 95 18.58 23.08 15.27
N VAL A 96 17.68 22.34 15.91
CA VAL A 96 17.90 20.93 16.25
C VAL A 96 16.77 20.06 15.72
N ILE A 97 17.07 18.83 15.34
CA ILE A 97 16.09 17.82 14.98
C ILE A 97 16.15 16.65 15.98
N LEU A 98 14.99 16.19 16.41
CA LEU A 98 14.88 15.01 17.25
C LEU A 98 15.02 13.75 16.35
N THR A 99 16.10 13.01 16.52
CA THR A 99 16.46 11.88 15.65
C THR A 99 16.58 10.60 16.45
N ASP A 100 16.13 9.49 15.87
CA ASP A 100 16.35 8.13 16.37
C ASP A 100 17.82 7.74 16.10
N VAL A 101 18.65 7.81 17.15
CA VAL A 101 20.09 7.61 17.04
C VAL A 101 20.53 6.15 17.08
N ASN A 102 19.68 5.24 17.54
CA ASN A 102 19.95 3.80 17.56
C ASN A 102 19.18 3.00 16.51
N SER A 103 18.61 3.67 15.51
CA SER A 103 17.96 2.98 14.40
C SER A 103 18.97 2.13 13.62
N PRO A 104 18.73 0.83 13.46
CA PRO A 104 19.61 -0.04 12.67
C PRO A 104 19.44 0.16 11.16
N GLY A 105 18.31 0.72 10.74
CA GLY A 105 17.96 1.00 9.36
C GLY A 105 16.74 1.89 9.22
N ARG A 106 16.37 2.24 7.98
CA ARG A 106 15.17 3.01 7.63
C ARG A 106 14.30 2.21 6.70
N LEU A 107 13.01 2.10 7.05
CA LEU A 107 11.98 1.49 6.23
C LEU A 107 11.29 2.56 5.38
N PHE A 108 11.11 2.26 4.11
CA PHE A 108 10.41 3.10 3.14
C PHE A 108 9.25 2.33 2.55
N GLN A 109 8.07 2.94 2.61
CA GLN A 109 6.82 2.42 2.06
C GLN A 109 6.11 3.50 1.28
N ALA A 110 5.14 3.10 0.46
CA ALA A 110 4.29 4.02 -0.29
C ALA A 110 5.06 5.07 -1.11
N LEU A 111 6.26 4.73 -1.61
CA LEU A 111 7.13 5.65 -2.36
C LEU A 111 6.42 6.27 -3.56
N LYS A 112 5.51 5.53 -4.22
CA LYS A 112 4.70 6.01 -5.35
C LYS A 112 3.88 7.27 -5.01
N THR A 113 3.41 7.39 -3.77
CA THR A 113 2.59 8.52 -3.30
C THR A 113 3.29 9.86 -3.42
N PHE A 114 4.62 9.89 -3.27
CA PHE A 114 5.43 11.11 -3.27
C PHE A 114 5.92 11.54 -4.66
N LEU A 115 5.65 10.76 -5.71
CA LEU A 115 6.13 11.06 -7.06
C LEU A 115 5.64 12.42 -7.58
N GLY A 116 4.42 12.81 -7.22
CA GLY A 116 3.80 14.07 -7.64
C GLY A 116 4.16 15.30 -6.80
N ASP A 117 4.86 15.15 -5.67
CA ASP A 117 5.14 16.25 -4.74
C ASP A 117 5.89 17.40 -5.40
N GLU A 118 5.54 18.64 -5.02
CA GLU A 118 6.18 19.84 -5.54
C GLU A 118 7.62 20.01 -5.03
N LEU A 119 7.86 19.58 -3.80
CA LEU A 119 9.17 19.66 -3.18
C LEU A 119 10.09 18.55 -3.70
N ASP A 120 11.38 18.84 -3.81
CA ASP A 120 12.39 17.80 -4.01
C ASP A 120 12.45 16.92 -2.74
N VAL A 121 11.90 15.71 -2.85
CA VAL A 121 11.79 14.76 -1.74
C VAL A 121 13.15 14.11 -1.53
N ARG A 122 14.00 14.76 -0.77
CA ARG A 122 15.27 14.19 -0.32
C ARG A 122 15.20 13.82 1.16
N THR A 123 15.89 12.75 1.52
CA THR A 123 15.92 12.29 2.90
C THR A 123 17.33 11.83 3.27
N ASN A 124 17.73 12.16 4.49
CA ASN A 124 19.00 11.65 5.01
C ASN A 124 18.88 10.17 5.41
N VAL A 125 19.70 9.33 4.81
CA VAL A 125 19.79 7.90 5.12
C VAL A 125 21.20 7.66 5.67
N PHE A 126 21.36 7.79 6.99
CA PHE A 126 22.61 7.59 7.72
C PHE A 126 23.81 8.39 7.17
N GLY A 127 23.61 9.68 6.89
CA GLY A 127 24.66 10.59 6.42
C GLY A 127 24.70 10.74 4.89
N ALA A 128 24.00 9.90 4.13
CA ALA A 128 23.84 10.06 2.70
C ALA A 128 22.46 10.66 2.39
N GLU A 129 22.44 11.79 1.68
CA GLU A 129 21.18 12.32 1.15
C GLU A 129 20.73 11.50 -0.06
N ARG A 130 19.51 10.97 -0.01
CA ARG A 130 18.89 10.19 -1.07
C ARG A 130 17.65 10.89 -1.60
N GLY A 131 17.55 10.99 -2.93
CA GLY A 131 16.33 11.41 -3.63
C GLY A 131 15.30 10.28 -3.69
N LEU A 132 14.05 10.66 -3.92
CA LEU A 132 12.97 9.69 -4.11
C LEU A 132 13.26 8.73 -5.26
N GLU A 133 13.83 9.25 -6.36
CA GLU A 133 14.23 8.50 -7.55
C GLU A 133 15.27 7.42 -7.21
N GLU A 134 16.24 7.74 -6.37
CA GLU A 134 17.27 6.78 -5.93
C GLU A 134 16.67 5.65 -5.07
N LEU A 135 15.71 5.97 -4.20
CA LEU A 135 15.03 4.97 -3.37
C LEU A 135 14.16 4.04 -4.23
N ILE A 136 13.41 4.60 -5.17
CA ILE A 136 12.62 3.81 -6.12
C ILE A 136 13.52 2.96 -7.01
N ALA A 137 14.66 3.52 -7.45
CA ALA A 137 15.62 2.79 -8.29
C ALA A 137 16.14 1.51 -7.62
N ILE A 138 16.34 1.50 -6.28
CA ILE A 138 16.74 0.28 -5.56
C ILE A 138 15.66 -0.79 -5.69
N VAL A 139 14.39 -0.43 -5.56
CA VAL A 139 13.27 -1.36 -5.73
C VAL A 139 13.19 -1.88 -7.16
N LEU A 140 13.31 -1.00 -8.14
CA LEU A 140 13.26 -1.36 -9.57
C LEU A 140 14.47 -2.22 -10.00
N ALA A 141 15.66 -1.94 -9.48
CA ALA A 141 16.85 -2.76 -9.71
C ALA A 141 16.66 -4.17 -9.16
N HIS A 142 16.12 -4.30 -7.94
CA HIS A 142 15.76 -5.59 -7.36
C HIS A 142 14.77 -6.37 -8.25
N VAL A 143 13.73 -5.70 -8.77
CA VAL A 143 12.78 -6.32 -9.71
C VAL A 143 13.51 -6.78 -10.97
N ARG A 144 14.36 -5.96 -11.56
CA ARG A 144 15.13 -6.27 -12.76
C ARG A 144 16.04 -7.47 -12.57
N ASP A 145 16.75 -7.53 -11.44
CA ASP A 145 17.62 -8.66 -11.08
C ASP A 145 16.80 -9.94 -10.86
N ARG A 146 15.63 -9.82 -10.22
CA ARG A 146 14.73 -10.95 -10.02
C ARG A 146 14.21 -11.49 -11.35
N VAL A 147 13.84 -10.62 -12.29
CA VAL A 147 13.46 -11.01 -13.66
C VAL A 147 14.61 -11.74 -14.34
N ASN A 148 15.82 -11.19 -14.30
CA ASN A 148 16.99 -11.83 -14.87
C ASN A 148 17.23 -13.25 -14.31
N ALA A 149 17.03 -13.43 -13.01
CA ALA A 149 17.16 -14.74 -12.37
C ALA A 149 16.06 -15.73 -12.81
N LEU A 150 14.85 -15.24 -13.16
CA LEU A 150 13.71 -16.09 -13.54
C LEU A 150 13.69 -16.43 -15.03
N VAL A 151 14.03 -15.48 -15.89
CA VAL A 151 13.92 -15.64 -17.35
C VAL A 151 15.27 -15.68 -18.09
N GLY A 152 16.39 -15.48 -17.37
CA GLY A 152 17.75 -15.54 -17.92
C GLY A 152 18.17 -14.29 -18.70
N THR A 153 17.39 -13.21 -18.67
CA THR A 153 17.70 -11.95 -19.36
C THR A 153 17.19 -10.77 -18.55
N ALA A 154 18.07 -9.81 -18.28
CA ALA A 154 17.68 -8.58 -17.62
C ALA A 154 16.94 -7.68 -18.62
N PRO A 155 15.71 -7.20 -18.29
CA PRO A 155 14.97 -6.33 -19.19
C PRO A 155 15.69 -4.98 -19.39
N GLU A 156 15.81 -4.55 -20.63
CA GLU A 156 16.30 -3.22 -21.01
C GLU A 156 15.15 -2.26 -21.33
N GLU A 157 14.04 -2.78 -21.82
CA GLU A 157 12.81 -2.04 -22.12
C GLU A 157 11.71 -2.46 -21.17
N ILE A 158 10.88 -1.51 -20.74
CA ILE A 158 9.79 -1.78 -19.82
C ILE A 158 8.61 -0.83 -20.04
N THR A 159 7.39 -1.36 -19.99
CA THR A 159 6.17 -0.58 -19.92
C THR A 159 5.71 -0.51 -18.45
N ILE A 160 5.68 0.69 -17.88
CA ILE A 160 5.31 0.92 -16.49
C ILE A 160 3.89 1.46 -16.41
N GLY A 161 3.07 0.87 -15.54
CA GLY A 161 1.76 1.37 -15.20
C GLY A 161 1.83 2.71 -14.48
N ARG A 162 0.95 3.63 -14.88
CA ARG A 162 0.75 4.89 -14.19
C ARG A 162 -0.71 5.10 -13.85
N PRO A 163 -1.04 5.72 -12.71
CA PRO A 163 -2.40 6.13 -12.42
C PRO A 163 -2.83 7.20 -13.43
N VAL A 164 -4.12 7.37 -13.61
CA VAL A 164 -4.63 8.46 -14.47
C VAL A 164 -4.44 9.81 -13.82
N GLU A 165 -4.46 9.86 -12.50
CA GLU A 165 -4.23 11.08 -11.73
C GLU A 165 -3.28 10.79 -10.56
N TYR A 166 -2.18 11.52 -10.49
CA TYR A 166 -1.29 11.50 -9.34
C TYR A 166 -1.81 12.42 -8.24
N ILE A 167 -1.44 12.16 -6.98
CA ILE A 167 -1.71 13.06 -5.87
C ILE A 167 -1.10 14.41 -6.20
N GLY A 168 -1.90 15.48 -6.17
CA GLY A 168 -1.52 16.83 -6.63
C GLY A 168 -2.08 17.24 -8.00
N GLY A 169 -2.89 16.37 -8.62
CA GLY A 169 -3.63 16.67 -9.86
C GLY A 169 -2.74 16.74 -11.11
N ALA A 170 -3.27 17.35 -12.17
CA ALA A 170 -2.60 17.42 -13.47
C ALA A 170 -1.19 18.06 -13.44
N ALA A 171 -0.96 19.02 -12.54
CA ALA A 171 0.37 19.66 -12.38
C ALA A 171 1.43 18.69 -11.82
N ALA A 172 1.02 17.64 -11.11
CA ALA A 172 1.88 16.61 -10.53
C ALA A 172 2.31 15.56 -11.56
N GLU A 173 1.53 15.36 -12.61
CA GLU A 173 1.74 14.28 -13.59
C GLU A 173 3.11 14.35 -14.27
N GLY A 174 3.47 15.50 -14.80
CA GLY A 174 4.77 15.70 -15.47
C GLY A 174 5.96 15.42 -14.55
N ARG A 175 5.88 15.87 -13.29
CA ARG A 175 6.91 15.59 -12.27
C ARG A 175 7.00 14.11 -11.95
N ALA A 176 5.86 13.47 -11.72
CA ALA A 176 5.79 12.06 -11.37
C ALA A 176 6.38 11.17 -12.46
N LEU A 177 6.03 11.42 -13.73
CA LEU A 177 6.57 10.69 -14.87
C LEU A 177 8.07 10.91 -15.05
N THR A 178 8.55 12.16 -14.86
CA THR A 178 9.98 12.48 -14.92
C THR A 178 10.76 11.73 -13.84
N ARG A 179 10.30 11.76 -12.60
CA ARG A 179 10.92 11.04 -11.47
C ARG A 179 10.92 9.54 -11.66
N MET A 180 9.78 8.97 -12.09
CA MET A 180 9.68 7.54 -12.32
C MET A 180 10.58 7.07 -13.46
N ARG A 181 10.71 7.88 -14.54
CA ARG A 181 11.66 7.61 -15.62
C ARG A 181 13.10 7.62 -15.10
N ALA A 182 13.48 8.67 -14.37
CA ALA A 182 14.82 8.78 -13.78
C ALA A 182 15.14 7.59 -12.84
N ALA A 183 14.17 7.15 -12.03
CA ALA A 183 14.32 5.98 -11.17
C ALA A 183 14.54 4.69 -11.99
N ALA A 184 13.79 4.51 -13.08
CA ALA A 184 13.95 3.35 -13.96
C ALA A 184 15.28 3.36 -14.71
N GLU A 185 15.74 4.53 -15.18
CA GLU A 185 17.05 4.69 -15.81
C GLU A 185 18.19 4.38 -14.83
N LEU A 186 18.09 4.86 -13.58
CA LEU A 186 19.04 4.53 -12.49
C LEU A 186 19.04 3.01 -12.17
N ALA A 187 17.92 2.34 -12.32
CA ALA A 187 17.80 0.88 -12.16
C ALA A 187 18.34 0.08 -13.35
N GLY A 188 18.74 0.76 -14.44
CA GLY A 188 19.38 0.14 -15.61
C GLY A 188 18.42 -0.20 -16.77
N PHE A 189 17.19 0.33 -16.77
CA PHE A 189 16.31 0.30 -17.94
C PHE A 189 16.73 1.37 -18.94
N LYS A 190 16.75 1.04 -20.23
CA LYS A 190 17.14 1.96 -21.31
C LYS A 190 15.95 2.65 -21.95
N GLU A 191 14.84 1.90 -22.10
CA GLU A 191 13.59 2.41 -22.66
C GLU A 191 12.45 2.21 -21.66
N VAL A 192 11.78 3.32 -21.33
CA VAL A 192 10.65 3.34 -20.39
C VAL A 192 9.44 3.94 -21.06
N ARG A 193 8.37 3.17 -21.15
CA ARG A 193 7.06 3.61 -21.64
C ARG A 193 6.08 3.65 -20.49
N PHE A 194 5.14 4.59 -20.55
CA PHE A 194 4.09 4.72 -19.54
C PHE A 194 2.73 4.52 -20.16
N VAL A 195 1.92 3.67 -19.52
CA VAL A 195 0.54 3.39 -19.90
C VAL A 195 -0.34 3.52 -18.68
N TYR A 196 -1.56 4.02 -18.83
CA TYR A 196 -2.51 4.06 -17.73
C TYR A 196 -2.81 2.66 -17.19
N GLU A 197 -2.73 2.47 -15.87
CA GLU A 197 -3.02 1.20 -15.20
C GLU A 197 -4.38 0.61 -15.61
N PRO A 198 -5.48 1.40 -15.65
CA PRO A 198 -6.76 0.87 -16.12
C PRO A 198 -6.77 0.45 -17.60
N VAL A 199 -5.92 1.02 -18.44
CA VAL A 199 -5.75 0.55 -19.83
C VAL A 199 -5.08 -0.82 -19.85
N GLY A 200 -4.04 -1.01 -19.03
CA GLY A 200 -3.40 -2.31 -18.84
C GLY A 200 -4.41 -3.36 -18.34
N ALA A 201 -5.14 -3.05 -17.27
CA ALA A 201 -6.17 -3.95 -16.74
C ALA A 201 -7.25 -4.30 -17.78
N ALA A 202 -7.74 -3.29 -18.50
CA ALA A 202 -8.74 -3.47 -19.55
C ALA A 202 -8.21 -4.31 -20.72
N HIS A 203 -6.95 -4.12 -21.09
CA HIS A 203 -6.32 -4.84 -22.21
C HIS A 203 -6.16 -6.32 -21.89
N SER A 204 -5.67 -6.65 -20.68
CA SER A 204 -5.56 -8.05 -20.23
C SER A 204 -6.92 -8.72 -20.02
N ALA A 205 -7.92 -7.95 -19.66
CA ALA A 205 -9.26 -8.45 -19.39
C ALA A 205 -10.06 -8.76 -20.65
N ASP A 206 -9.58 -8.38 -21.82
CA ASP A 206 -10.30 -8.51 -23.11
C ASP A 206 -11.74 -7.95 -23.00
N ILE A 207 -11.83 -6.68 -22.58
CA ILE A 207 -13.11 -5.98 -22.38
C ILE A 207 -13.94 -6.03 -23.67
N VAL A 208 -15.22 -6.36 -23.53
CA VAL A 208 -16.16 -6.39 -24.64
C VAL A 208 -16.47 -4.98 -25.17
N ARG A 209 -16.96 -4.90 -26.43
CA ARG A 209 -17.39 -3.64 -27.05
C ARG A 209 -18.45 -2.93 -26.21
N GLY A 210 -18.31 -1.62 -26.04
CA GLY A 210 -19.18 -0.75 -25.25
C GLY A 210 -18.51 -0.21 -24.00
N THR A 211 -19.33 0.29 -23.10
CA THR A 211 -18.87 0.92 -21.84
C THR A 211 -18.68 -0.13 -20.73
N SER A 212 -17.53 -0.08 -20.09
CA SER A 212 -17.18 -0.94 -18.97
C SER A 212 -16.61 -0.15 -17.80
N LEU A 213 -16.83 -0.65 -16.58
CA LEU A 213 -16.18 -0.15 -15.36
C LEU A 213 -15.07 -1.09 -14.96
N VAL A 214 -13.86 -0.58 -14.78
CA VAL A 214 -12.76 -1.27 -14.10
C VAL A 214 -12.81 -0.88 -12.63
N PHE A 215 -12.89 -1.88 -11.76
CA PHE A 215 -12.93 -1.74 -10.30
C PHE A 215 -11.70 -2.44 -9.73
N ASP A 216 -10.62 -1.70 -9.58
CA ASP A 216 -9.36 -2.21 -9.01
C ASP A 216 -9.32 -1.93 -7.51
N PHE A 217 -9.52 -2.98 -6.71
CA PHE A 217 -9.56 -2.89 -5.27
C PHE A 217 -8.37 -3.63 -4.65
N GLY A 218 -7.28 -2.91 -4.50
CA GLY A 218 -6.02 -3.39 -3.96
C GLY A 218 -5.94 -3.44 -2.43
N GLY A 219 -4.72 -3.56 -1.91
CA GLY A 219 -4.45 -3.50 -0.48
C GLY A 219 -4.60 -2.09 0.10
N GLY A 220 -4.01 -1.08 -0.57
CA GLY A 220 -3.99 0.31 -0.10
C GLY A 220 -5.06 1.22 -0.71
N THR A 221 -5.45 0.99 -1.97
CA THR A 221 -6.31 1.88 -2.76
C THR A 221 -7.44 1.15 -3.44
N LEU A 222 -8.48 1.92 -3.76
CA LEU A 222 -9.52 1.60 -4.72
C LEU A 222 -9.37 2.56 -5.90
N ASP A 223 -9.10 2.02 -7.08
CA ASP A 223 -8.97 2.76 -8.32
C ASP A 223 -10.08 2.37 -9.30
N LEU A 224 -10.78 3.35 -9.82
CA LEU A 224 -11.92 3.18 -10.72
C LEU A 224 -11.60 3.80 -12.08
N ALA A 225 -11.99 3.12 -13.16
CA ALA A 225 -11.97 3.68 -14.48
C ALA A 225 -13.23 3.29 -15.26
N VAL A 226 -13.88 4.26 -15.87
CA VAL A 226 -14.91 4.04 -16.88
C VAL A 226 -14.22 4.09 -18.22
N VAL A 227 -14.31 3.00 -18.97
CA VAL A 227 -13.66 2.83 -20.28
C VAL A 227 -14.69 2.48 -21.32
N GLU A 228 -14.45 2.91 -22.55
CA GLU A 228 -15.26 2.56 -23.71
C GLU A 228 -14.41 1.86 -24.75
N ARG A 229 -14.85 0.71 -25.23
CA ARG A 229 -14.20 -0.02 -26.33
C ARG A 229 -15.00 0.09 -27.61
N GLU A 230 -14.38 0.72 -28.60
CA GLU A 230 -14.88 0.78 -29.98
C GLU A 230 -13.94 -0.04 -30.87
N GLU A 231 -14.41 -1.17 -31.39
CA GLU A 231 -13.63 -2.11 -32.20
C GLU A 231 -12.27 -2.49 -31.54
N THR A 232 -11.17 -1.88 -31.99
CA THR A 232 -9.80 -2.11 -31.48
C THR A 232 -9.33 -1.01 -30.53
N GLN A 233 -10.06 0.11 -30.44
CA GLN A 233 -9.65 1.24 -29.60
C GLN A 233 -10.31 1.18 -28.22
N LEU A 234 -9.50 1.43 -27.19
CA LEU A 234 -9.93 1.55 -25.82
C LEU A 234 -9.76 3.01 -25.37
N ARG A 235 -10.86 3.66 -24.99
CA ARG A 235 -10.86 5.05 -24.52
C ARG A 235 -11.20 5.09 -23.03
N VAL A 236 -10.41 5.80 -22.24
CA VAL A 236 -10.75 6.11 -20.85
C VAL A 236 -11.66 7.33 -20.80
N LEU A 237 -12.88 7.16 -20.32
CA LEU A 237 -13.86 8.24 -20.19
C LEU A 237 -13.66 9.04 -18.91
N ALA A 238 -13.43 8.35 -17.80
CA ALA A 238 -13.15 8.96 -16.50
C ALA A 238 -12.45 7.99 -15.57
N THR A 239 -11.80 8.54 -14.55
CA THR A 239 -11.22 7.78 -13.45
C THR A 239 -11.47 8.48 -12.12
N ALA A 240 -11.45 7.71 -11.05
CA ALA A 240 -11.44 8.19 -9.67
C ALA A 240 -10.64 7.21 -8.81
N GLY A 241 -10.03 7.69 -7.72
CA GLY A 241 -9.29 6.88 -6.79
C GLY A 241 -9.52 7.33 -5.35
N ALA A 242 -9.39 6.41 -4.40
CA ALA A 242 -9.44 6.72 -2.97
C ALA A 242 -8.51 5.79 -2.17
N GLY A 243 -8.02 6.28 -1.02
CA GLY A 243 -7.26 5.49 -0.05
C GLY A 243 -8.12 4.49 0.73
N ILE A 244 -8.97 3.77 0.01
CA ILE A 244 -9.83 2.70 0.53
C ILE A 244 -9.27 1.40 0.00
N GLY A 245 -8.63 0.61 0.85
CA GLY A 245 -8.02 -0.65 0.44
C GLY A 245 -8.30 -1.78 1.42
N GLY A 246 -7.78 -2.96 1.11
CA GLY A 246 -7.87 -4.14 1.96
C GLY A 246 -7.27 -3.94 3.34
N ASP A 247 -6.24 -3.10 3.44
CA ASP A 247 -5.58 -2.76 4.71
C ASP A 247 -6.55 -2.04 5.65
N ARG A 248 -7.39 -1.12 5.11
CA ARG A 248 -8.47 -0.48 5.86
C ARG A 248 -9.52 -1.49 6.35
N CYS A 249 -9.79 -2.53 5.56
CA CYS A 249 -10.68 -3.62 6.00
C CYS A 249 -10.03 -4.43 7.13
N THR A 250 -8.73 -4.69 7.07
CA THR A 250 -7.96 -5.36 8.12
C THR A 250 -7.91 -4.54 9.40
N GLU A 251 -7.67 -3.22 9.30
CA GLU A 251 -7.73 -2.28 10.44
C GLU A 251 -9.05 -2.38 11.20
N ARG A 252 -10.21 -2.50 10.51
CA ARG A 252 -11.52 -2.66 11.16
C ARG A 252 -11.63 -3.93 12.01
N LEU A 253 -10.98 -5.02 11.57
CA LEU A 253 -10.92 -6.26 12.37
C LEU A 253 -10.02 -6.10 13.58
N ILE A 254 -8.88 -5.41 13.43
CA ILE A 254 -7.99 -5.11 14.55
C ILE A 254 -8.72 -4.22 15.59
N ASP A 255 -9.39 -3.16 15.16
CA ASP A 255 -10.16 -2.26 16.03
C ASP A 255 -11.28 -2.99 16.79
N ASP A 256 -11.93 -3.96 16.18
CA ASP A 256 -13.02 -4.70 16.79
C ASP A 256 -12.54 -5.79 17.75
N ALA A 257 -11.55 -6.58 17.34
CA ALA A 257 -11.17 -7.82 18.01
C ALA A 257 -9.87 -7.73 18.83
N VAL A 258 -8.88 -6.98 18.37
CA VAL A 258 -7.53 -6.94 18.97
C VAL A 258 -7.33 -5.72 19.84
N ALA A 259 -7.62 -4.52 19.34
CA ALA A 259 -7.36 -3.26 20.04
C ALA A 259 -7.99 -3.19 21.44
N PRO A 260 -9.20 -3.74 21.71
CA PRO A 260 -9.73 -3.80 23.06
C PRO A 260 -8.87 -4.61 24.03
N ARG A 261 -8.20 -5.66 23.54
CA ARG A 261 -7.28 -6.50 24.35
C ARG A 261 -5.95 -5.80 24.63
N LEU A 262 -5.65 -4.74 23.86
CA LEU A 262 -4.52 -3.84 24.06
C LEU A 262 -4.94 -2.54 24.75
N GLY A 263 -6.12 -2.50 25.38
CA GLY A 263 -6.58 -1.39 26.19
C GLY A 263 -7.23 -0.22 25.46
N SER A 264 -7.56 -0.32 24.16
CA SER A 264 -8.19 0.80 23.41
C SER A 264 -9.51 1.28 24.01
N ARG A 265 -10.22 0.41 24.75
CA ARG A 265 -11.50 0.71 25.42
C ARG A 265 -11.38 0.70 26.93
N ALA A 266 -10.16 0.61 27.46
CA ALA A 266 -9.93 0.56 28.91
C ALA A 266 -10.26 1.91 29.55
N GLU A 267 -10.96 1.85 30.69
CA GLU A 267 -11.24 2.99 31.56
C GLU A 267 -10.78 2.68 32.96
N TRP A 268 -10.17 3.66 33.67
CA TRP A 268 -9.76 3.48 35.03
C TRP A 268 -9.84 4.76 35.84
N GLY A 269 -9.92 4.59 37.18
CA GLY A 269 -10.00 5.65 38.13
C GLY A 269 -11.33 6.41 38.12
N PRO A 270 -11.55 7.30 39.11
CA PRO A 270 -12.81 8.05 39.25
C PRO A 270 -13.12 9.00 38.11
N LYS A 271 -12.08 9.42 37.37
CA LYS A 271 -12.19 10.33 36.22
C LYS A 271 -12.38 9.60 34.90
N ARG A 272 -12.51 8.26 34.89
CA ARG A 272 -12.64 7.43 33.69
C ARG A 272 -11.54 7.73 32.69
N LEU A 273 -10.29 7.63 33.11
CA LEU A 273 -9.14 7.88 32.26
C LEU A 273 -9.06 6.81 31.17
N HIS A 274 -8.55 7.18 30.00
CA HIS A 274 -8.33 6.33 28.84
C HIS A 274 -6.87 6.38 28.39
N LEU A 275 -6.48 5.44 27.54
CA LEU A 275 -5.21 5.56 26.84
C LEU A 275 -5.17 6.83 25.96
N PRO A 276 -4.03 7.50 25.86
CA PRO A 276 -3.85 8.64 24.96
C PRO A 276 -4.21 8.29 23.52
N ALA A 277 -4.88 9.21 22.81
CA ALA A 277 -5.38 8.97 21.45
C ALA A 277 -4.27 8.55 20.46
N PHE A 278 -3.04 9.09 20.61
CA PHE A 278 -1.94 8.71 19.72
C PHE A 278 -1.55 7.22 19.85
N ILE A 279 -1.68 6.62 21.04
CA ILE A 279 -1.46 5.19 21.26
C ILE A 279 -2.60 4.39 20.63
N VAL A 280 -3.85 4.78 20.88
CA VAL A 280 -5.02 4.09 20.32
C VAL A 280 -4.97 4.10 18.79
N ASN A 281 -4.63 5.26 18.21
CA ASN A 281 -4.51 5.39 16.75
C ASN A 281 -3.37 4.58 16.14
N ALA A 282 -2.36 4.20 16.90
CA ALA A 282 -1.26 3.37 16.42
C ALA A 282 -1.56 1.86 16.46
N LEU A 283 -2.64 1.42 17.15
CA LEU A 283 -2.89 -0.01 17.38
C LEU A 283 -3.19 -0.81 16.11
N HIS A 284 -3.73 -0.17 15.07
CA HIS A 284 -4.08 -0.81 13.82
C HIS A 284 -3.06 -0.59 12.68
N ASP A 285 -2.07 0.28 12.92
CA ASP A 285 -0.93 0.48 12.03
C ASP A 285 0.32 -0.15 12.65
N TRP A 286 0.76 -1.28 12.10
CA TRP A 286 1.89 -2.04 12.63
C TRP A 286 3.21 -1.23 12.65
N HIS A 287 3.38 -0.31 11.70
CA HIS A 287 4.55 0.56 11.63
C HIS A 287 4.48 1.67 12.69
N ALA A 288 3.33 2.32 12.84
CA ALA A 288 3.09 3.31 13.88
C ALA A 288 3.23 2.70 15.28
N LEU A 289 2.69 1.48 15.48
CA LEU A 289 2.84 0.75 16.76
C LEU A 289 4.31 0.46 17.07
N SER A 290 5.09 0.06 16.05
CA SER A 290 6.54 -0.16 16.19
C SER A 290 7.29 1.09 16.60
N ALA A 291 6.87 2.26 16.11
CA ALA A 291 7.48 3.55 16.44
C ALA A 291 7.22 4.01 17.88
N LEU A 292 6.30 3.38 18.60
CA LEU A 292 6.03 3.65 20.02
C LEU A 292 7.05 2.99 20.98
N ASN A 293 7.99 2.17 20.49
CA ASN A 293 8.94 1.45 21.35
C ASN A 293 10.00 2.39 21.95
N GLU A 294 9.56 3.30 22.80
CA GLU A 294 10.39 4.25 23.52
C GLU A 294 10.39 3.96 25.02
N LYS A 295 11.57 4.01 25.65
CA LYS A 295 11.71 3.74 27.10
C LYS A 295 10.78 4.59 27.95
N PRO A 296 10.63 5.93 27.76
CA PRO A 296 9.71 6.72 28.56
C PRO A 296 8.25 6.28 28.43
N LEU A 297 7.82 5.86 27.24
CA LEU A 297 6.45 5.37 27.05
C LEU A 297 6.23 4.03 27.76
N LEU A 298 7.18 3.10 27.64
CA LEU A 298 7.08 1.81 28.32
C LEU A 298 7.03 1.97 29.83
N GLU A 299 7.86 2.86 30.40
CA GLU A 299 7.83 3.22 31.83
C GLU A 299 6.49 3.89 32.23
N ALA A 300 5.93 4.75 31.36
CA ALA A 300 4.64 5.37 31.61
C ALA A 300 3.49 4.35 31.62
N LEU A 301 3.51 3.32 30.75
CA LEU A 301 2.53 2.24 30.80
C LEU A 301 2.61 1.46 32.11
N ASP A 302 3.83 1.15 32.59
CA ASP A 302 4.04 0.49 33.87
C ASP A 302 3.50 1.35 35.05
N GLU A 303 3.66 2.67 34.96
CA GLU A 303 3.12 3.60 36.01
C GLU A 303 1.60 3.68 35.96
N LEU A 304 0.97 3.67 34.75
CA LEU A 304 -0.48 3.63 34.63
C LEU A 304 -1.08 2.39 35.30
N VAL A 305 -0.42 1.24 35.22
CA VAL A 305 -0.83 0.01 35.91
C VAL A 305 -0.82 0.21 37.43
N LYS A 306 0.20 0.87 37.99
CA LYS A 306 0.25 1.20 39.44
C LYS A 306 -0.86 2.17 39.86
N GLN A 307 -1.31 3.03 38.93
CA GLN A 307 -2.43 3.97 39.18
C GLN A 307 -3.81 3.33 38.97
N GLY A 308 -3.88 2.01 38.78
CA GLY A 308 -5.13 1.26 38.72
C GLY A 308 -5.65 1.03 37.27
N ALA A 309 -4.85 1.28 36.26
CA ALA A 309 -5.19 0.88 34.88
C ALA A 309 -5.23 -0.65 34.76
N PRO A 310 -6.03 -1.21 33.83
CA PRO A 310 -6.17 -2.64 33.66
C PRO A 310 -4.83 -3.28 33.29
N ARG A 311 -4.30 -4.09 34.19
CA ARG A 311 -2.95 -4.67 34.10
C ARG A 311 -2.80 -5.56 32.86
N ARG A 312 -3.77 -6.44 32.58
CA ARG A 312 -3.71 -7.41 31.51
C ARG A 312 -3.60 -6.73 30.15
N GLU A 313 -4.43 -5.73 29.91
CA GLU A 313 -4.48 -4.98 28.65
C GLU A 313 -3.21 -4.14 28.43
N LEU A 314 -2.69 -3.51 29.51
CA LEU A 314 -1.50 -2.68 29.42
C LEU A 314 -0.22 -3.51 29.30
N GLU A 315 -0.13 -4.67 29.94
CA GLU A 315 0.97 -5.62 29.73
C GLU A 315 0.95 -6.15 28.29
N ALA A 316 -0.23 -6.48 27.74
CA ALA A 316 -0.38 -6.89 26.34
C ALA A 316 0.04 -5.77 25.37
N LEU A 317 -0.36 -4.52 25.63
CA LEU A 317 0.08 -3.36 24.82
C LEU A 317 1.58 -3.16 24.90
N ARG A 318 2.16 -3.22 26.10
CA ARG A 318 3.60 -3.09 26.31
C ARG A 318 4.38 -4.15 25.54
N ASP A 319 3.92 -5.40 25.56
CA ASP A 319 4.54 -6.50 24.84
C ASP A 319 4.36 -6.34 23.32
N ALA A 320 3.19 -5.91 22.84
CA ALA A 320 2.97 -5.59 21.45
C ALA A 320 3.99 -4.58 20.90
N ILE A 321 4.27 -3.54 21.70
CA ILE A 321 5.24 -2.48 21.36
C ILE A 321 6.68 -2.99 21.49
N SER A 322 7.06 -3.51 22.67
CA SER A 322 8.46 -3.83 22.97
C SER A 322 9.00 -5.03 22.19
N LEU A 323 8.15 -6.00 21.86
CA LEU A 323 8.48 -7.18 21.07
C LEU A 323 8.18 -7.02 19.58
N GLN A 324 7.73 -5.82 19.13
CA GLN A 324 7.46 -5.50 17.74
C GLN A 324 6.44 -6.46 17.09
N LEU A 325 5.35 -6.77 17.79
CA LEU A 325 4.36 -7.76 17.37
C LEU A 325 3.29 -7.24 16.41
N GLY A 326 3.28 -5.93 16.12
CA GLY A 326 2.26 -5.28 15.31
C GLY A 326 2.07 -5.90 13.93
N TYR A 327 3.15 -6.27 13.26
CA TYR A 327 3.07 -6.91 11.94
C TYR A 327 2.46 -8.31 11.98
N GLU A 328 2.81 -9.11 12.99
CA GLU A 328 2.21 -10.45 13.17
C GLU A 328 0.71 -10.36 13.48
N ILE A 329 0.30 -9.38 14.29
CA ILE A 329 -1.12 -9.07 14.57
C ILE A 329 -1.83 -8.68 13.27
N PHE A 330 -1.22 -7.78 12.47
CA PHE A 330 -1.78 -7.36 11.19
C PHE A 330 -1.96 -8.55 10.23
N LEU A 331 -0.95 -9.41 10.08
CA LEU A 331 -1.04 -10.60 9.22
C LEU A 331 -2.13 -11.57 9.69
N THR A 332 -2.30 -11.75 11.00
CA THR A 332 -3.35 -12.61 11.56
C THR A 332 -4.75 -12.05 11.24
N ALA A 333 -4.93 -10.74 11.39
CA ALA A 333 -6.18 -10.09 11.05
C ALA A 333 -6.43 -10.10 9.53
N ASP A 334 -5.38 -9.92 8.72
CA ASP A 334 -5.47 -9.97 7.26
C ASP A 334 -5.87 -11.38 6.76
N THR A 335 -5.27 -12.42 7.32
CA THR A 335 -5.67 -13.81 7.05
C THR A 335 -7.13 -14.04 7.42
N THR A 336 -7.56 -13.55 8.58
CA THR A 336 -8.97 -13.65 9.02
C THR A 336 -9.93 -12.92 8.07
N LYS A 337 -9.54 -11.75 7.52
CA LYS A 337 -10.28 -11.02 6.48
C LYS A 337 -10.45 -11.86 5.22
N ILE A 338 -9.36 -12.51 4.77
CA ILE A 338 -9.37 -13.38 3.59
C ILE A 338 -10.31 -14.57 3.83
N ASP A 339 -10.22 -15.21 4.98
CA ASP A 339 -11.11 -16.33 5.35
C ASP A 339 -12.58 -15.89 5.34
N LEU A 340 -12.92 -14.75 5.95
CA LEU A 340 -14.28 -14.21 5.98
C LEU A 340 -14.82 -13.87 4.59
N SER A 341 -13.96 -13.71 3.60
CA SER A 341 -14.40 -13.57 2.20
C SER A 341 -14.93 -14.91 1.61
N SER A 342 -14.49 -16.05 2.16
CA SER A 342 -14.85 -17.37 1.68
C SER A 342 -15.84 -18.11 2.61
N VAL A 343 -15.68 -17.96 3.94
CA VAL A 343 -16.51 -18.66 4.94
C VAL A 343 -17.40 -17.69 5.72
N LEU A 344 -18.48 -18.22 6.35
CA LEU A 344 -19.44 -17.39 7.10
C LEU A 344 -18.94 -16.99 8.50
N ALA A 345 -17.93 -17.66 9.02
CA ALA A 345 -17.29 -17.35 10.29
C ALA A 345 -15.84 -17.81 10.30
N ALA A 346 -14.98 -17.03 10.92
CA ALA A 346 -13.57 -17.33 11.13
C ALA A 346 -13.17 -17.00 12.57
N ILE A 347 -12.03 -17.50 13.03
CA ILE A 347 -11.47 -17.19 14.34
C ILE A 347 -10.21 -16.37 14.12
N LEU A 348 -10.17 -15.15 14.67
CA LEU A 348 -8.95 -14.39 14.83
C LEU A 348 -8.30 -14.85 16.12
N SER A 349 -7.25 -15.64 16.02
CA SER A 349 -6.53 -16.22 17.15
C SER A 349 -5.09 -15.78 17.14
N TYR A 350 -4.65 -15.10 18.21
CA TYR A 350 -3.28 -14.63 18.37
C TYR A 350 -2.85 -14.72 19.83
N HIS A 351 -1.86 -15.59 20.11
CA HIS A 351 -1.34 -15.86 21.44
C HIS A 351 0.17 -15.69 21.45
N ARG A 352 0.65 -14.58 22.00
CA ARG A 352 2.09 -14.33 22.16
C ARG A 352 2.36 -13.36 23.31
N ALA A 353 3.31 -13.72 24.18
CA ALA A 353 3.64 -12.99 25.38
C ALA A 353 2.37 -12.74 26.22
N ALA A 354 2.08 -11.49 26.63
CA ALA A 354 0.86 -11.15 27.36
C ALA A 354 -0.39 -11.00 26.46
N ILE A 355 -0.24 -11.10 25.13
CA ILE A 355 -1.35 -10.96 24.21
C ILE A 355 -2.09 -12.28 24.06
N ASP A 356 -3.39 -12.27 24.35
CA ASP A 356 -4.26 -13.44 24.33
C ASP A 356 -5.59 -13.04 23.68
N VAL A 357 -5.72 -13.33 22.39
CA VAL A 357 -6.88 -12.98 21.56
C VAL A 357 -7.44 -14.23 20.94
N ASP A 358 -8.70 -14.55 21.26
CA ASP A 358 -9.56 -15.48 20.51
C ASP A 358 -10.88 -14.77 20.25
N ALA A 359 -11.09 -14.39 19.00
CA ALA A 359 -12.31 -13.70 18.58
C ALA A 359 -12.98 -14.48 17.45
N ARG A 360 -14.15 -15.04 17.74
CA ARG A 360 -15.00 -15.60 16.70
C ARG A 360 -15.73 -14.48 15.98
N LEU A 361 -15.39 -14.29 14.72
CA LEU A 361 -15.95 -13.27 13.86
C LEU A 361 -16.86 -13.90 12.82
N THR A 362 -18.03 -13.31 12.61
CA THR A 362 -18.93 -13.72 11.52
C THR A 362 -18.78 -12.77 10.35
N ARG A 363 -19.05 -13.24 9.13
CA ARG A 363 -19.11 -12.40 7.94
C ARG A 363 -20.05 -11.21 8.13
N GLY A 364 -21.26 -11.42 8.69
CA GLY A 364 -22.20 -10.33 8.95
C GLY A 364 -21.66 -9.26 9.92
N ARG A 365 -20.87 -9.66 10.94
CA ARG A 365 -20.17 -8.70 11.81
C ARG A 365 -19.14 -7.91 11.02
N PHE A 366 -18.31 -8.60 10.22
CA PHE A 366 -17.31 -7.95 9.36
C PHE A 366 -17.95 -6.97 8.37
N GLU A 367 -19.02 -7.37 7.67
CA GLU A 367 -19.77 -6.48 6.76
C GLU A 367 -20.31 -5.23 7.48
N THR A 368 -20.75 -5.37 8.74
CA THR A 368 -21.17 -4.23 9.57
C THR A 368 -20.00 -3.27 9.83
N LEU A 369 -18.81 -3.79 10.11
CA LEU A 369 -17.61 -2.99 10.33
C LEU A 369 -17.18 -2.25 9.05
N LEU A 370 -17.44 -2.84 7.89
CA LEU A 370 -17.11 -2.26 6.57
C LEU A 370 -18.13 -1.24 6.07
N ALA A 371 -19.27 -1.05 6.74
CA ALA A 371 -20.34 -0.17 6.27
C ALA A 371 -19.90 1.28 5.95
N PRO A 372 -18.97 1.92 6.70
CA PRO A 372 -18.43 3.22 6.30
C PRO A 372 -17.70 3.18 4.97
N LEU A 373 -16.80 2.19 4.80
CA LEU A 373 -16.00 2.04 3.57
C LEU A 373 -16.88 1.74 2.34
N LEU A 374 -17.98 1.00 2.54
CA LEU A 374 -18.98 0.76 1.49
C LEU A 374 -19.66 2.04 1.04
N ARG A 375 -20.02 2.94 1.96
CA ARG A 375 -20.63 4.23 1.60
C ARG A 375 -19.65 5.11 0.82
N ASP A 376 -18.38 5.16 1.25
CA ASP A 376 -17.36 5.93 0.57
C ASP A 376 -17.11 5.36 -0.84
N THR A 377 -17.08 4.02 -0.98
CA THR A 377 -16.99 3.34 -2.28
C THR A 377 -18.17 3.66 -3.18
N ASP A 378 -19.40 3.63 -2.65
CA ASP A 378 -20.61 3.94 -3.43
C ASP A 378 -20.61 5.39 -3.93
N THR A 379 -20.20 6.34 -3.08
CA THR A 379 -20.01 7.74 -3.45
C THR A 379 -18.97 7.91 -4.55
N LEU A 380 -17.84 7.16 -4.46
CA LEU A 380 -16.78 7.21 -5.47
C LEU A 380 -17.25 6.65 -6.83
N LEU A 381 -18.07 5.59 -6.81
CA LEU A 381 -18.70 5.04 -8.00
C LEU A 381 -19.63 6.05 -8.68
N ASP A 382 -20.46 6.78 -7.90
CA ASP A 382 -21.32 7.84 -8.44
C ASP A 382 -20.49 8.97 -9.05
N ALA A 383 -19.41 9.37 -8.37
CA ALA A 383 -18.55 10.44 -8.85
C ALA A 383 -17.85 10.09 -10.18
N VAL A 384 -17.34 8.85 -10.33
CA VAL A 384 -16.68 8.46 -11.59
C VAL A 384 -17.64 8.32 -12.75
N LEU A 385 -18.85 7.81 -12.50
CA LEU A 385 -19.91 7.73 -13.52
C LEU A 385 -20.35 9.12 -13.99
N ALA A 386 -20.58 10.03 -13.05
CA ALA A 386 -20.92 11.43 -13.36
C ALA A 386 -19.83 12.13 -14.17
N LYS A 387 -18.54 11.92 -13.79
CA LYS A 387 -17.37 12.45 -14.52
C LYS A 387 -17.27 11.88 -15.94
N ALA A 388 -17.65 10.61 -16.13
CA ALA A 388 -17.69 9.96 -17.44
C ALA A 388 -18.89 10.39 -18.30
N GLY A 389 -19.90 11.01 -17.73
CA GLY A 389 -21.16 11.30 -18.41
C GLY A 389 -21.99 10.04 -18.73
N VAL A 390 -21.83 8.99 -17.91
CA VAL A 390 -22.43 7.66 -18.11
C VAL A 390 -23.34 7.34 -16.93
N VAL A 391 -24.48 6.70 -17.18
CA VAL A 391 -25.34 6.15 -16.12
C VAL A 391 -25.05 4.67 -15.91
N ALA A 392 -25.38 4.15 -14.73
CA ALA A 392 -25.05 2.76 -14.37
C ALA A 392 -25.67 1.72 -15.33
N GLU A 393 -26.80 2.01 -15.93
CA GLU A 393 -27.52 1.16 -16.88
C GLU A 393 -26.79 1.03 -18.23
N GLU A 394 -25.92 1.98 -18.58
CA GLU A 394 -25.10 1.99 -19.80
C GLU A 394 -23.82 1.18 -19.66
N VAL A 395 -23.43 0.85 -18.42
CA VAL A 395 -22.29 -0.01 -18.16
C VAL A 395 -22.64 -1.46 -18.48
N GLY A 396 -22.08 -2.00 -19.54
CA GLY A 396 -22.32 -3.39 -19.97
C GLY A 396 -21.53 -4.43 -19.17
N GLU A 397 -20.34 -4.07 -18.68
CA GLU A 397 -19.47 -4.96 -17.92
C GLU A 397 -18.79 -4.22 -16.77
N VAL A 398 -18.67 -4.91 -15.62
CA VAL A 398 -17.82 -4.49 -14.49
C VAL A 398 -16.71 -5.48 -14.36
N VAL A 399 -15.47 -5.04 -14.58
CA VAL A 399 -14.26 -5.84 -14.42
C VAL A 399 -13.67 -5.56 -13.04
N THR A 400 -13.64 -6.57 -12.18
CA THR A 400 -13.05 -6.46 -10.84
C THR A 400 -11.65 -7.02 -10.83
N THR A 401 -10.71 -6.28 -10.24
CA THR A 401 -9.31 -6.70 -10.01
C THR A 401 -8.87 -6.31 -8.61
N GLY A 402 -7.69 -6.79 -8.19
CA GLY A 402 -7.21 -6.62 -6.83
C GLY A 402 -7.83 -7.60 -5.83
N GLY A 403 -7.04 -8.03 -4.84
CA GLY A 403 -7.46 -9.08 -3.88
C GLY A 403 -8.67 -8.70 -3.03
N SER A 404 -8.83 -7.41 -2.73
CA SER A 404 -9.95 -6.91 -1.90
C SER A 404 -11.29 -6.90 -2.63
N SER A 405 -11.30 -6.98 -3.97
CA SER A 405 -12.51 -7.11 -4.77
C SER A 405 -13.28 -8.41 -4.50
N ALA A 406 -12.60 -9.42 -3.92
CA ALA A 406 -13.21 -10.68 -3.51
C ALA A 406 -14.09 -10.56 -2.26
N ILE A 407 -14.05 -9.47 -1.50
CA ILE A 407 -14.85 -9.28 -0.30
C ILE A 407 -16.34 -9.20 -0.68
N PRO A 408 -17.22 -10.11 -0.17
CA PRO A 408 -18.57 -10.29 -0.69
C PRO A 408 -19.45 -9.04 -0.66
N THR A 409 -19.31 -8.19 0.36
CA THR A 409 -20.15 -7.00 0.53
C THR A 409 -19.87 -5.93 -0.56
N PHE A 410 -18.62 -5.81 -1.05
CA PHE A 410 -18.31 -4.92 -2.18
C PHE A 410 -18.84 -5.50 -3.50
N ARG A 411 -18.77 -6.82 -3.69
CA ARG A 411 -19.40 -7.49 -4.83
C ARG A 411 -20.93 -7.28 -4.85
N ALA A 412 -21.55 -7.39 -3.68
CA ALA A 412 -22.98 -7.14 -3.54
C ALA A 412 -23.32 -5.68 -3.83
N LEU A 413 -22.47 -4.71 -3.46
CA LEU A 413 -22.60 -3.31 -3.84
C LEU A 413 -22.61 -3.14 -5.37
N LEU A 414 -21.60 -3.72 -6.05
CA LEU A 414 -21.49 -3.66 -7.51
C LEU A 414 -22.72 -4.29 -8.19
N GLY A 415 -23.18 -5.47 -7.73
CA GLY A 415 -24.37 -6.12 -8.27
C GLY A 415 -25.67 -5.33 -8.09
N ARG A 416 -25.80 -4.55 -7.00
CA ARG A 416 -26.96 -3.65 -6.80
C ARG A 416 -26.87 -2.40 -7.66
N LYS A 417 -25.67 -1.82 -7.78
CA LYS A 417 -25.47 -0.57 -8.54
C LYS A 417 -25.52 -0.80 -10.05
N PHE A 418 -25.06 -1.94 -10.50
CA PHE A 418 -24.98 -2.33 -11.92
C PHE A 418 -25.80 -3.60 -12.22
N PRO A 419 -27.14 -3.57 -12.07
CA PRO A 419 -27.96 -4.77 -12.14
C PRO A 419 -28.05 -5.40 -13.53
N ARG A 420 -27.67 -4.65 -14.57
CA ARG A 420 -27.66 -5.12 -15.96
C ARG A 420 -26.28 -5.48 -16.47
N SER A 421 -25.23 -5.18 -15.70
CA SER A 421 -23.85 -5.40 -16.11
C SER A 421 -23.42 -6.83 -15.78
N ARG A 422 -22.57 -7.38 -16.63
CA ARG A 422 -21.84 -8.59 -16.30
C ARG A 422 -20.69 -8.24 -15.37
N VAL A 423 -20.70 -8.75 -14.13
CA VAL A 423 -19.56 -8.64 -13.21
C VAL A 423 -18.59 -9.79 -13.47
N ARG A 424 -17.36 -9.47 -13.84
CA ARG A 424 -16.32 -10.44 -14.17
C ARG A 424 -15.04 -10.16 -13.38
N ASP A 425 -14.46 -11.22 -12.83
CA ASP A 425 -13.15 -11.14 -12.18
C ASP A 425 -12.05 -11.15 -13.25
N ALA A 426 -11.18 -10.14 -13.25
CA ALA A 426 -9.87 -10.25 -13.84
C ALA A 426 -8.92 -10.91 -12.84
N ALA A 427 -7.80 -11.46 -13.31
CA ALA A 427 -6.81 -12.08 -12.42
C ALA A 427 -6.32 -11.05 -11.37
N ALA A 428 -6.61 -11.32 -10.10
CA ALA A 428 -6.22 -10.45 -9.00
C ALA A 428 -4.68 -10.26 -8.99
N PHE A 429 -4.21 -9.04 -8.72
CA PHE A 429 -2.79 -8.63 -8.63
C PHE A 429 -1.97 -8.73 -9.93
N THR A 430 -2.53 -9.18 -11.04
CA THR A 430 -1.73 -9.54 -12.21
C THR A 430 -2.25 -8.95 -13.51
N SER A 431 -3.50 -8.49 -13.54
CA SER A 431 -4.15 -8.01 -14.76
C SER A 431 -3.49 -6.74 -15.32
N VAL A 432 -3.10 -5.80 -14.47
CA VAL A 432 -2.42 -4.57 -14.90
C VAL A 432 -1.08 -4.92 -15.53
N ALA A 433 -0.20 -5.60 -14.82
CA ALA A 433 1.12 -5.97 -15.32
C ALA A 433 1.02 -6.84 -16.59
N ALA A 434 0.10 -7.81 -16.62
CA ALA A 434 -0.14 -8.67 -17.77
C ALA A 434 -0.52 -7.87 -19.02
N GLY A 435 -1.47 -6.94 -18.89
CA GLY A 435 -1.89 -6.09 -20.00
C GLY A 435 -0.81 -5.12 -20.46
N LEU A 436 -0.01 -4.58 -19.52
CA LEU A 436 1.12 -3.70 -19.84
C LEU A 436 2.22 -4.41 -20.66
N ALA A 437 2.37 -5.72 -20.50
CA ALA A 437 3.32 -6.51 -21.29
C ALA A 437 2.81 -6.83 -22.71
N MET A 438 1.49 -6.80 -22.93
CA MET A 438 0.89 -7.22 -24.19
C MET A 438 1.17 -6.20 -25.33
N PRO A 439 1.29 -6.66 -26.59
CA PRO A 439 1.41 -5.76 -27.75
C PRO A 439 0.12 -4.93 -27.93
N GLY A 440 0.26 -3.73 -28.48
CA GLY A 440 -0.89 -2.83 -28.76
C GLY A 440 -1.39 -2.01 -27.56
N VAL A 441 -0.90 -2.24 -26.35
CA VAL A 441 -1.31 -1.48 -25.17
C VAL A 441 -0.96 0.01 -25.27
N GLU A 442 0.13 0.35 -25.94
CA GLU A 442 0.59 1.73 -26.15
C GLU A 442 -0.31 2.49 -27.15
N GLU A 443 -0.82 1.79 -28.17
CA GLU A 443 -1.76 2.33 -29.14
C GLU A 443 -3.11 2.63 -28.50
N ALA A 444 -3.59 1.73 -27.64
CA ALA A 444 -4.77 1.93 -26.83
C ALA A 444 -4.61 3.14 -25.88
N ALA A 445 -3.42 3.35 -25.31
CA ALA A 445 -3.10 4.49 -24.45
C ALA A 445 -3.05 5.82 -25.23
N ALA A 446 -2.61 5.82 -26.47
CA ALA A 446 -2.55 7.02 -27.33
C ALA A 446 -3.95 7.53 -27.70
N ALA A 447 -4.92 6.64 -27.82
CA ALA A 447 -6.33 6.97 -28.06
C ALA A 447 -7.06 7.52 -26.83
N ALA A 448 -6.43 7.45 -25.65
CA ALA A 448 -6.99 7.91 -24.36
C ALA A 448 -6.67 9.37 -24.00
N ARG A 449 -6.21 10.18 -24.99
CA ARG A 449 -5.86 11.62 -24.83
C ARG A 449 -6.98 12.55 -25.26
#